data_ef3e5839e2179174263032ce50863a02
#
_entry.id   ef3e5839e2179174263032ce50863a02
#
_cell.length_a   1.000
_cell.length_b   1.000
_cell.length_c   1.000
_cell.angle_alpha   90.00
_cell.angle_beta   90.00
_cell.angle_gamma   90.00
#
_symmetry.space_group_name_H-M   'P 1'
#
loop_
_entity.id
_entity.type
_entity.pdbx_description
1 polymer ?
#
loop_
_entity_poly.entity_id
_entity_poly.type
_entity_poly.pdbx_seq_one_letter_code
_entity_poly.pdbx_strand_id
1 'polypeptide(L)'
;VNFKIDTVAIEEVYKNADFITVHVPYQGKALIGKDEIEMMKNNVGLINAARGGVIDEEDLLDALDSGKVRFAGLDVFENEPTPNMKVLMTHQISLSPHIGAATLEAQDRIGTELAEQIESLLK
;
A
#
# COMPACT_ATOMS: atom_id res chain seq x y z
N VAL A 1 7.77 22.97 4.03
CA VAL A 1 8.43 22.11 5.02
C VAL A 1 9.31 21.11 4.27
N ASN A 2 10.62 21.20 4.50
CA ASN A 2 11.57 20.23 3.93
C ASN A 2 11.59 18.99 4.83
N PHE A 3 11.03 17.89 4.35
CA PHE A 3 11.17 16.60 5.00
C PHE A 3 12.48 15.96 4.57
N LYS A 4 13.27 15.54 5.53
CA LYS A 4 14.41 14.68 5.25
C LYS A 4 13.88 13.25 5.08
N ILE A 5 14.09 12.67 3.91
CA ILE A 5 13.77 11.26 3.62
C ILE A 5 15.09 10.51 3.57
N ASP A 6 15.22 9.51 4.42
CA ASP A 6 16.36 8.59 4.39
C ASP A 6 15.99 7.36 3.56
N THR A 7 16.83 7.00 2.60
CA THR A 7 16.67 5.76 1.83
C THR A 7 17.52 4.67 2.48
N VAL A 8 16.90 3.53 2.70
CA VAL A 8 17.53 2.36 3.33
C VAL A 8 17.19 1.09 2.55
N ALA A 9 17.85 -0.01 2.83
CA ALA A 9 17.48 -1.31 2.30
C ALA A 9 16.07 -1.69 2.76
N ILE A 10 15.32 -2.43 1.93
CA ILE A 10 13.93 -2.78 2.22
C ILE A 10 13.79 -3.60 3.52
N GLU A 11 14.76 -4.45 3.80
CA GLU A 11 14.81 -5.25 5.03
C GLU A 11 14.90 -4.37 6.29
N GLU A 12 15.57 -3.23 6.20
CA GLU A 12 15.63 -2.26 7.29
C GLU A 12 14.28 -1.59 7.53
N VAL A 13 13.52 -1.34 6.44
CA VAL A 13 12.14 -0.86 6.55
C VAL A 13 11.28 -1.89 7.30
N TYR A 14 11.33 -3.16 6.90
CA TYR A 14 10.55 -4.22 7.55
C TYR A 14 10.89 -4.33 9.05
N LYS A 15 12.15 -4.33 9.41
CA LYS A 15 12.58 -4.50 10.81
C LYS A 15 12.24 -3.32 11.72
N ASN A 16 12.24 -2.11 11.20
CA ASN A 16 12.24 -0.90 12.03
C ASN A 16 10.97 -0.06 11.93
N ALA A 17 10.17 -0.21 10.88
CA ALA A 17 8.99 0.61 10.68
C ALA A 17 7.83 0.23 11.60
N ASP A 18 7.13 1.23 12.11
CA ASP A 18 5.86 1.07 12.83
C ASP A 18 4.68 1.04 11.86
N PHE A 19 4.82 1.73 10.71
CA PHE A 19 3.85 1.78 9.62
C PHE A 19 4.58 1.62 8.29
N ILE A 20 4.02 0.80 7.41
CA ILE A 20 4.54 0.60 6.05
C ILE A 20 3.43 0.88 5.05
N THR A 21 3.69 1.78 4.12
CA THR A 21 2.83 2.03 2.97
C THR A 21 3.56 1.64 1.69
N VAL A 22 2.87 0.92 0.81
CA VAL A 22 3.45 0.46 -0.47
C VAL A 22 2.93 1.30 -1.63
N HIS A 23 3.84 1.64 -2.56
CA HIS A 23 3.58 2.48 -3.73
C HIS A 23 4.28 1.95 -4.99
N VAL A 24 4.33 0.64 -5.13
CA VAL A 24 5.01 -0.05 -6.24
C VAL A 24 4.01 -0.79 -7.11
N PRO A 25 4.30 -1.03 -8.40
CA PRO A 25 3.45 -1.84 -9.25
C PRO A 25 3.46 -3.32 -8.81
N TYR A 26 2.38 -4.05 -9.12
CA TYR A 26 2.35 -5.50 -8.97
C TYR A 26 3.15 -6.16 -10.10
N GLN A 27 4.09 -7.03 -9.74
CA GLN A 27 5.01 -7.67 -10.69
C GLN A 27 4.82 -9.20 -10.77
N GLY A 28 3.60 -9.68 -10.60
CA GLY A 28 3.26 -11.11 -10.70
C GLY A 28 3.41 -11.89 -9.40
N LYS A 29 3.97 -11.28 -8.35
CA LYS A 29 3.99 -11.85 -6.99
C LYS A 29 3.88 -10.73 -5.95
N ALA A 30 3.45 -11.08 -4.76
CA ALA A 30 3.40 -10.13 -3.65
C ALA A 30 4.81 -9.65 -3.27
N LEU A 31 4.92 -8.36 -3.00
CA LEU A 31 6.11 -7.77 -2.38
C LEU A 31 6.14 -8.08 -0.88
N ILE A 32 4.98 -8.05 -0.25
CA ILE A 32 4.80 -8.35 1.18
C ILE A 32 3.91 -9.58 1.30
N GLY A 33 4.50 -10.66 1.68
CA GLY A 33 3.85 -11.91 2.07
C GLY A 33 4.23 -12.31 3.49
N LYS A 34 4.04 -13.55 3.82
CA LYS A 34 4.27 -14.10 5.16
C LYS A 34 5.69 -13.84 5.67
N ASP A 35 6.69 -14.11 4.84
CA ASP A 35 8.11 -14.01 5.25
C ASP A 35 8.49 -12.56 5.57
N GLU A 36 8.02 -11.59 4.77
CA GLU A 36 8.25 -10.17 4.99
C GLU A 36 7.54 -9.69 6.26
N ILE A 37 6.30 -10.13 6.48
CA ILE A 37 5.53 -9.80 7.69
C ILE A 37 6.22 -10.35 8.95
N GLU A 38 6.80 -11.53 8.89
CA GLU A 38 7.55 -12.12 10.01
C GLU A 38 8.77 -11.27 10.42
N MET A 39 9.41 -10.58 9.48
CA MET A 39 10.51 -9.66 9.75
C MET A 39 10.09 -8.35 10.40
N MET A 40 8.81 -7.99 10.31
CA MET A 40 8.29 -6.72 10.81
C MET A 40 8.18 -6.69 12.33
N LYS A 41 8.03 -5.48 12.87
CA LYS A 41 7.70 -5.30 14.27
C LYS A 41 6.32 -5.86 14.59
N ASN A 42 6.13 -6.32 15.81
CA ASN A 42 4.78 -6.63 16.31
C ASN A 42 3.93 -5.36 16.36
N ASN A 43 2.65 -5.49 16.03
CA ASN A 43 1.69 -4.40 15.95
C ASN A 43 1.98 -3.38 14.82
N VAL A 44 2.65 -3.80 13.75
CA VAL A 44 2.86 -2.96 12.57
C VAL A 44 1.53 -2.63 11.89
N GLY A 45 1.44 -1.42 11.32
CA GLY A 45 0.35 -1.01 10.44
C GLY A 45 0.76 -1.12 8.97
N LEU A 46 -0.11 -1.69 8.13
CA LEU A 46 0.15 -1.86 6.69
C LEU A 46 -0.87 -1.10 5.86
N ILE A 47 -0.40 -0.39 4.83
CA ILE A 47 -1.25 0.36 3.91
C ILE A 47 -0.91 -0.02 2.48
N ASN A 48 -1.92 -0.43 1.70
CA ASN A 48 -1.80 -0.67 0.27
C ASN A 48 -2.76 0.24 -0.51
N ALA A 49 -2.20 1.28 -1.10
CA ALA A 49 -2.88 2.18 -2.03
C ALA A 49 -2.21 2.13 -3.43
N ALA A 50 -1.48 1.07 -3.73
CA ALA A 50 -0.75 0.88 -4.98
C ALA A 50 -1.53 0.00 -5.96
N ARG A 51 -1.45 -1.32 -5.79
CA ARG A 51 -2.17 -2.32 -6.60
C ARG A 51 -2.53 -3.52 -5.73
N GLY A 52 -3.67 -4.15 -6.02
CA GLY A 52 -4.04 -5.43 -5.42
C GLY A 52 -2.97 -6.48 -5.66
N GLY A 53 -2.70 -7.32 -4.67
CA GLY A 53 -1.69 -8.35 -4.73
C GLY A 53 -0.26 -7.92 -4.33
N VAL A 54 0.02 -6.61 -4.20
CA VAL A 54 1.33 -6.14 -3.69
C VAL A 54 1.54 -6.57 -2.24
N ILE A 55 0.49 -6.55 -1.44
CA ILE A 55 0.42 -7.25 -0.15
C ILE A 55 -0.47 -8.47 -0.36
N ASP A 56 0.02 -9.66 -0.02
CA ASP A 56 -0.78 -10.88 -0.09
C ASP A 56 -1.95 -10.80 0.90
N GLU A 57 -3.17 -10.92 0.41
CA GLU A 57 -4.36 -10.72 1.23
C GLU A 57 -4.58 -11.84 2.26
N GLU A 58 -4.25 -13.11 1.94
CA GLU A 58 -4.39 -14.20 2.89
C GLU A 58 -3.35 -14.11 4.01
N ASP A 59 -2.10 -13.84 3.67
CA ASP A 59 -1.04 -13.64 4.65
C ASP A 59 -1.32 -12.42 5.55
N LEU A 60 -1.91 -11.36 4.97
CA LEU A 60 -2.37 -10.19 5.73
C LEU A 60 -3.49 -10.55 6.72
N LEU A 61 -4.49 -11.31 6.29
CA LEU A 61 -5.58 -11.76 7.16
C LEU A 61 -5.06 -12.60 8.33
N ASP A 62 -4.16 -13.54 8.06
CA ASP A 62 -3.53 -14.37 9.10
C ASP A 62 -2.72 -13.51 10.08
N ALA A 63 -2.01 -12.51 9.57
CA ALA A 63 -1.22 -11.60 10.41
C ALA A 63 -2.08 -10.66 11.28
N LEU A 64 -3.25 -10.26 10.77
CA LEU A 64 -4.24 -9.50 11.55
C LEU A 64 -4.87 -10.36 12.64
N ASP A 65 -5.21 -11.61 12.33
CA ASP A 65 -5.79 -12.55 13.27
C ASP A 65 -4.82 -12.90 14.42
N SER A 66 -3.55 -13.08 14.10
CA SER A 66 -2.50 -13.35 15.11
C SER A 66 -2.09 -12.12 15.92
N GLY A 67 -2.47 -10.92 15.52
CA GLY A 67 -2.06 -9.66 16.13
C GLY A 67 -0.65 -9.18 15.73
N LYS A 68 0.03 -9.88 14.81
CA LYS A 68 1.32 -9.43 14.26
C LYS A 68 1.16 -8.10 13.53
N VAL A 69 0.14 -7.97 12.70
CA VAL A 69 -0.34 -6.72 12.11
C VAL A 69 -1.51 -6.22 12.95
N ARG A 70 -1.47 -4.96 13.35
CA ARG A 70 -2.51 -4.36 14.19
C ARG A 70 -3.70 -3.89 13.36
N PHE A 71 -3.45 -3.26 12.23
CA PHE A 71 -4.46 -2.79 11.30
C PHE A 71 -3.90 -2.70 9.88
N ALA A 72 -4.78 -2.66 8.91
CA ALA A 72 -4.43 -2.37 7.52
C ALA A 72 -5.36 -1.32 6.91
N GLY A 73 -4.85 -0.59 5.92
CA GLY A 73 -5.62 0.28 5.04
C GLY A 73 -5.49 -0.21 3.61
N LEU A 74 -6.61 -0.50 2.94
CA LEU A 74 -6.63 -1.00 1.57
C LEU A 74 -7.52 -0.12 0.68
N ASP A 75 -6.92 0.48 -0.35
CA ASP A 75 -7.64 1.14 -1.46
C ASP A 75 -7.74 0.22 -2.69
N VAL A 76 -6.99 -0.87 -2.69
CA VAL A 76 -6.85 -1.82 -3.81
C VAL A 76 -6.98 -3.26 -3.31
N PHE A 77 -7.40 -4.17 -4.20
CA PHE A 77 -7.72 -5.56 -3.86
C PHE A 77 -7.23 -6.50 -4.95
N GLU A 78 -6.93 -7.76 -4.58
CA GLU A 78 -6.48 -8.78 -5.54
C GLU A 78 -7.52 -9.07 -6.63
N ASN A 79 -8.81 -9.09 -6.25
CA ASN A 79 -9.91 -9.41 -7.15
C ASN A 79 -10.86 -8.22 -7.33
N GLU A 80 -10.42 -7.19 -8.01
CA GLU A 80 -11.30 -6.07 -8.39
C GLU A 80 -12.13 -6.44 -9.64
N PRO A 81 -13.41 -6.06 -9.70
CA PRO A 81 -14.19 -5.28 -8.73
C PRO A 81 -14.89 -6.12 -7.66
N THR A 82 -14.54 -7.38 -7.47
CA THR A 82 -15.18 -8.31 -6.52
C THR A 82 -14.18 -8.77 -5.47
N PRO A 83 -13.86 -7.92 -4.47
CA PRO A 83 -12.89 -8.26 -3.44
C PRO A 83 -13.30 -9.47 -2.60
N ASN A 84 -12.31 -10.11 -1.97
CA ASN A 84 -12.54 -11.23 -1.06
C ASN A 84 -13.42 -10.78 0.12
N MET A 85 -14.48 -11.52 0.36
CA MET A 85 -15.45 -11.22 1.41
C MET A 85 -14.80 -11.20 2.81
N LYS A 86 -13.81 -12.05 3.08
CA LYS A 86 -13.08 -12.05 4.35
C LYS A 86 -12.36 -10.72 4.57
N VAL A 87 -11.74 -10.16 3.52
CA VAL A 87 -11.09 -8.84 3.58
C VAL A 87 -12.11 -7.75 3.91
N LEU A 88 -13.27 -7.76 3.24
CA LEU A 88 -14.33 -6.79 3.44
C LEU A 88 -14.96 -6.84 4.84
N MET A 89 -14.98 -8.02 5.46
CA MET A 89 -15.61 -8.26 6.77
C MET A 89 -14.65 -8.10 7.95
N THR A 90 -13.35 -7.94 7.69
CA THR A 90 -12.33 -7.82 8.75
C THR A 90 -12.32 -6.41 9.30
N HIS A 91 -12.71 -6.23 10.55
CA HIS A 91 -12.88 -4.91 11.18
C HIS A 91 -11.56 -4.13 11.40
N GLN A 92 -10.41 -4.81 11.42
CA GLN A 92 -9.10 -4.16 11.51
C GLN A 92 -8.62 -3.57 10.16
N ILE A 93 -9.38 -3.76 9.08
CA ILE A 93 -9.07 -3.21 7.76
C ILE A 93 -9.95 -2.00 7.48
N SER A 94 -9.32 -0.86 7.22
CA SER A 94 -10.00 0.31 6.66
C SER A 94 -10.00 0.20 5.14
N LEU A 95 -11.16 0.35 4.52
CA LEU A 95 -11.38 0.11 3.10
C LEU A 95 -11.75 1.40 2.36
N SER A 96 -11.25 1.56 1.15
CA SER A 96 -11.74 2.54 0.17
C SER A 96 -11.81 1.88 -1.22
N PRO A 97 -12.68 2.35 -2.13
CA PRO A 97 -12.99 1.62 -3.36
C PRO A 97 -12.10 2.02 -4.55
N HIS A 98 -10.80 1.95 -4.41
CA HIS A 98 -9.78 2.27 -5.42
C HIS A 98 -9.93 3.71 -5.95
N ILE A 99 -9.92 4.67 -5.06
CA ILE A 99 -10.16 6.09 -5.35
C ILE A 99 -8.92 6.99 -5.16
N GLY A 100 -7.74 6.42 -4.92
CA GLY A 100 -6.53 7.20 -4.65
C GLY A 100 -6.18 8.22 -5.74
N ALA A 101 -6.48 7.93 -7.02
CA ALA A 101 -6.31 8.85 -8.14
C ALA A 101 -7.63 9.44 -8.67
N ALA A 102 -8.75 9.19 -8.03
CA ALA A 102 -10.08 9.56 -8.51
C ALA A 102 -10.66 10.81 -7.82
N THR A 103 -9.92 11.43 -6.90
CA THR A 103 -10.34 12.69 -6.28
C THR A 103 -10.06 13.88 -7.20
N LEU A 104 -10.80 14.97 -7.04
CA LEU A 104 -10.59 16.20 -7.83
C LEU A 104 -9.17 16.74 -7.65
N GLU A 105 -8.66 16.73 -6.43
CA GLU A 105 -7.31 17.19 -6.11
C GLU A 105 -6.23 16.33 -6.79
N ALA A 106 -6.43 15.01 -6.83
CA ALA A 106 -5.51 14.10 -7.51
C ALA A 106 -5.51 14.33 -9.02
N GLN A 107 -6.68 14.50 -9.63
CA GLN A 107 -6.82 14.78 -11.06
C GLN A 107 -6.20 16.12 -11.46
N ASP A 108 -6.42 17.18 -10.68
CA ASP A 108 -5.81 18.49 -10.91
C ASP A 108 -4.29 18.41 -10.81
N ARG A 109 -3.77 17.72 -9.81
CA ARG A 109 -2.33 17.54 -9.61
C ARG A 109 -1.70 16.73 -10.75
N ILE A 110 -2.31 15.62 -11.15
CA ILE A 110 -1.87 14.79 -12.27
C ILE A 110 -1.86 15.59 -13.57
N GLY A 111 -2.92 16.36 -13.84
CA GLY A 111 -3.02 17.19 -15.03
C GLY A 111 -1.94 18.26 -15.09
N THR A 112 -1.69 18.95 -13.98
CA THR A 112 -0.65 19.99 -13.90
C THR A 112 0.74 19.39 -14.08
N GLU A 113 1.07 18.32 -13.36
CA GLU A 113 2.37 17.67 -13.45
C GLU A 113 2.63 17.11 -14.86
N LEU A 114 1.64 16.52 -15.49
CA LEU A 114 1.76 16.03 -16.86
C LEU A 114 2.02 17.17 -17.86
N ALA A 115 1.32 18.28 -17.71
CA ALA A 115 1.52 19.48 -18.55
C ALA A 115 2.95 20.03 -18.40
N GLU A 116 3.46 20.14 -17.19
CA GLU A 116 4.82 20.58 -16.90
C GLU A 116 5.88 19.64 -17.48
N GLN A 117 5.67 18.32 -17.39
CA GLN A 117 6.56 17.33 -17.97
C GLN A 117 6.58 17.43 -19.50
N ILE A 118 5.44 17.56 -20.16
CA ILE A 118 5.35 17.72 -21.62
C ILE A 118 6.04 19.03 -22.03
N GLU A 119 5.79 20.13 -21.36
CA GLU A 119 6.45 21.40 -21.65
C GLU A 119 7.98 21.30 -21.53
N SER A 120 8.46 20.64 -20.50
CA SER A 120 9.89 20.40 -20.29
C SER A 120 10.53 19.57 -21.41
N LEU A 121 9.81 18.57 -21.93
CA LEU A 121 10.31 17.72 -23.02
C LEU A 121 10.33 18.42 -24.38
N LEU A 122 9.49 19.44 -24.58
CA LEU A 122 9.40 20.20 -25.81
C LEU A 122 10.42 21.36 -25.89
N LYS A 123 11.06 21.68 -24.82
CA LYS A 123 12.12 22.68 -24.75
C LYS A 123 13.48 22.06 -25.07
#